data_74bab01fe47f56684a123fa51f3912a1
#
_entry.id   74bab01fe47f56684a123fa51f3912a1
#
_cell.length_a   1.000
_cell.length_b   1.000
_cell.length_c   1.000
_cell.angle_alpha   90.00
_cell.angle_beta   90.00
_cell.angle_gamma   90.00
#
_symmetry.space_group_name_H-M   'P 1'
#
loop_
_entity.id
_entity.type
_entity.pdbx_description
1 polymer ?
#
loop_
_entity_poly.entity_id
_entity_poly.type
_entity_poly.pdbx_seq_one_letter_code
_entity_poly.pdbx_strand_id
1 'polypeptide(L)'
;AIPFAINKEVLKKIIKTSNNCFKVLPFLKKNVHLIQSRNKITLEKVLEKTVDVTKKRLLNCGITKILEKKCNHEIKSLSLEIKKSIDENADLILVFGASAICDKNDVVPKSLKENNGKIIRLGMPVEPGNLILLGEIKNASKIISFIGMPGCARSPKENGVDWILWRFFCGLGVSNNNINYMGNGGLL
;
A
#
# COMPACT_ATOMS: atom_id res chain seq x y z
N ALA A 1 25.72 15.02 14.92
CA ALA A 1 26.77 14.76 15.92
C ALA A 1 26.76 15.87 16.98
N ILE A 2 26.96 15.51 18.23
CA ILE A 2 27.09 16.47 19.36
C ILE A 2 28.52 16.44 19.91
N PRO A 3 29.05 17.55 20.50
CA PRO A 3 30.31 17.55 21.16
C PRO A 3 30.38 16.55 22.31
N PHE A 4 31.57 16.04 22.63
CA PHE A 4 31.80 15.13 23.76
C PHE A 4 31.33 15.71 25.10
N ALA A 5 31.47 17.02 25.30
CA ALA A 5 30.97 17.73 26.45
C ALA A 5 30.09 18.90 26.02
N ILE A 6 28.92 19.03 26.67
CA ILE A 6 27.97 20.10 26.42
C ILE A 6 27.49 20.70 27.74
N ASN A 7 27.12 21.96 27.69
CA ASN A 7 26.55 22.67 28.84
C ASN A 7 25.27 22.02 29.33
N LYS A 8 25.07 21.92 30.64
CA LYS A 8 23.89 21.27 31.27
C LYS A 8 22.55 21.86 30.83
N GLU A 9 22.50 23.17 30.57
CA GLU A 9 21.30 23.86 30.10
C GLU A 9 20.99 23.49 28.63
N VAL A 10 22.04 23.40 27.80
CA VAL A 10 21.91 22.96 26.41
C VAL A 10 21.42 21.52 26.38
N LEU A 11 21.96 20.63 27.22
CA LEU A 11 21.49 19.25 27.36
C LEU A 11 20.01 19.18 27.73
N LYS A 12 19.55 19.97 28.70
CA LYS A 12 18.14 20.05 29.09
C LYS A 12 17.24 20.47 27.91
N LYS A 13 17.68 21.48 27.13
CA LYS A 13 16.95 21.92 25.93
C LYS A 13 16.89 20.81 24.89
N ILE A 14 18.00 20.13 24.61
CA ILE A 14 18.04 18.99 23.66
C ILE A 14 17.08 17.90 24.11
N ILE A 15 17.14 17.46 25.38
CA ILE A 15 16.26 16.41 25.91
C ILE A 15 14.79 16.83 25.78
N LYS A 16 14.45 18.08 26.09
CA LYS A 16 13.08 18.59 25.95
C LYS A 16 12.61 18.59 24.49
N THR A 17 13.49 18.96 23.54
CA THR A 17 13.16 19.03 22.11
C THR A 17 13.13 17.65 21.46
N SER A 18 13.99 16.71 21.91
CA SER A 18 14.06 15.35 21.38
C SER A 18 13.04 14.39 21.99
N ASN A 19 12.25 14.84 22.96
CA ASN A 19 11.24 14.01 23.60
C ASN A 19 10.20 13.56 22.55
N ASN A 20 10.03 12.26 22.39
CA ASN A 20 9.13 11.64 21.39
C ASN A 20 9.53 11.81 19.90
N CYS A 21 10.81 12.08 19.60
CA CYS A 21 11.28 12.12 18.20
C CYS A 21 11.14 10.76 17.48
N PHE A 22 11.18 9.65 18.23
CA PHE A 22 11.03 8.31 17.71
C PHE A 22 9.89 7.58 18.44
N LYS A 23 9.10 6.84 17.66
CA LYS A 23 8.04 5.98 18.19
C LYS A 23 8.17 4.60 17.57
N VAL A 24 8.06 3.56 18.39
CA VAL A 24 7.91 2.18 17.93
C VAL A 24 6.43 1.82 17.99
N LEU A 25 5.88 1.37 16.89
CA LEU A 25 4.48 0.99 16.78
C LEU A 25 4.37 -0.49 16.39
N PRO A 26 3.45 -1.25 16.98
CA PRO A 26 3.20 -2.62 16.58
C PRO A 26 2.45 -2.66 15.25
N PHE A 27 2.66 -3.73 14.49
CA PHE A 27 1.80 -4.03 13.35
C PHE A 27 0.46 -4.60 13.83
N LEU A 28 -0.62 -4.05 13.30
CA LEU A 28 -2.00 -4.47 13.59
C LEU A 28 -2.40 -5.61 12.68
N LYS A 29 -3.08 -6.60 13.22
CA LYS A 29 -3.69 -7.67 12.42
C LYS A 29 -4.80 -7.09 11.54
N LYS A 30 -4.78 -7.43 10.26
CA LYS A 30 -5.71 -6.94 9.23
C LYS A 30 -6.10 -8.07 8.28
N ASN A 31 -7.34 -8.01 7.78
CA ASN A 31 -7.83 -8.91 6.75
C ASN A 31 -7.43 -8.35 5.37
N VAL A 32 -6.49 -9.02 4.71
CA VAL A 32 -5.91 -8.56 3.45
C VAL A 32 -6.36 -9.43 2.29
N HIS A 33 -6.90 -8.80 1.25
CA HIS A 33 -7.29 -9.44 0.01
C HIS A 33 -6.35 -9.01 -1.12
N LEU A 34 -5.86 -9.98 -1.88
CA LEU A 34 -5.04 -9.78 -3.05
C LEU A 34 -5.81 -10.15 -4.30
N ILE A 35 -6.07 -9.19 -5.17
CA ILE A 35 -6.73 -9.42 -6.45
C ILE A 35 -5.68 -9.23 -7.56
N GLN A 36 -5.58 -10.20 -8.45
CA GLN A 36 -4.76 -10.11 -9.64
C GLN A 36 -5.64 -10.15 -10.88
N SER A 37 -5.65 -9.06 -11.66
CA SER A 37 -6.30 -9.09 -12.96
C SER A 37 -5.32 -9.50 -14.05
N ARG A 38 -5.77 -10.32 -14.98
CA ARG A 38 -4.98 -10.90 -16.06
C ARG A 38 -5.61 -10.67 -17.43
N ASN A 39 -4.79 -10.62 -18.44
CA ASN A 39 -5.19 -10.70 -19.85
C ASN A 39 -4.76 -12.06 -20.45
N LYS A 40 -5.06 -12.28 -21.73
CA LYS A 40 -4.77 -13.55 -22.42
C LYS A 40 -3.28 -13.92 -22.47
N ILE A 41 -2.39 -12.94 -22.40
CA ILE A 41 -0.93 -13.15 -22.49
C ILE A 41 -0.26 -13.20 -21.10
N THR A 42 -1.00 -13.00 -20.01
CA THR A 42 -0.44 -13.05 -18.66
C THR A 42 -0.12 -14.50 -18.30
N LEU A 43 1.17 -14.78 -18.07
CA LEU A 43 1.63 -16.11 -17.68
C LEU A 43 1.26 -16.43 -16.25
N GLU A 44 0.76 -17.64 -15.98
CA GLU A 44 0.39 -18.09 -14.63
C GLU A 44 1.59 -17.99 -13.66
N LYS A 45 2.79 -18.34 -14.10
CA LYS A 45 4.02 -18.21 -13.31
C LYS A 45 4.27 -16.79 -12.77
N VAL A 46 3.84 -15.76 -13.53
CA VAL A 46 3.96 -14.35 -13.05
C VAL A 46 2.97 -14.10 -11.93
N LEU A 47 1.77 -14.64 -12.01
CA LEU A 47 0.75 -14.50 -10.99
C LEU A 47 1.16 -15.21 -9.69
N GLU A 48 1.66 -16.44 -9.79
CA GLU A 48 2.17 -17.22 -8.66
C GLU A 48 3.34 -16.49 -7.97
N LYS A 49 4.34 -16.06 -8.73
CA LYS A 49 5.47 -15.29 -8.20
C LYS A 49 4.99 -13.99 -7.50
N THR A 50 3.97 -13.32 -8.05
CA THR A 50 3.41 -12.12 -7.45
C THR A 50 2.80 -12.42 -6.08
N VAL A 51 2.08 -13.54 -5.96
CA VAL A 51 1.52 -14.02 -4.70
C VAL A 51 2.64 -14.25 -3.68
N ASP A 52 3.68 -15.00 -4.06
CA ASP A 52 4.78 -15.35 -3.15
C ASP A 52 5.52 -14.12 -2.65
N VAL A 53 5.81 -13.17 -3.54
CA VAL A 53 6.45 -11.89 -3.16
C VAL A 53 5.55 -11.09 -2.23
N THR A 54 4.25 -11.02 -2.53
CA THR A 54 3.29 -10.28 -1.70
C THR A 54 3.13 -10.93 -0.33
N LYS A 55 3.04 -12.27 -0.26
CA LYS A 55 3.01 -13.02 1.01
C LYS A 55 4.24 -12.70 1.87
N LYS A 56 5.44 -12.70 1.29
CA LYS A 56 6.68 -12.38 2.02
C LYS A 56 6.67 -10.95 2.57
N ARG A 57 6.21 -9.95 1.78
CA ARG A 57 6.07 -8.58 2.24
C ARG A 57 5.11 -8.47 3.44
N LEU A 58 3.97 -9.11 3.34
CA LEU A 58 2.93 -9.08 4.36
C LEU A 58 3.34 -9.85 5.61
N LEU A 59 4.10 -10.94 5.46
CA LEU A 59 4.66 -11.69 6.58
C LEU A 59 5.58 -10.81 7.44
N ASN A 60 6.38 -9.94 6.82
CA ASN A 60 7.21 -8.96 7.54
C ASN A 60 6.37 -7.96 8.36
N CYS A 61 5.10 -7.81 8.04
CA CYS A 61 4.13 -7.02 8.81
C CYS A 61 3.26 -7.88 9.75
N GLY A 62 3.61 -9.17 9.94
CA GLY A 62 2.86 -10.08 10.81
C GLY A 62 1.55 -10.60 10.21
N ILE A 63 1.31 -10.41 8.92
CA ILE A 63 0.13 -10.91 8.20
C ILE A 63 0.46 -12.27 7.59
N THR A 64 -0.13 -13.33 8.13
CA THR A 64 0.13 -14.73 7.73
C THR A 64 -0.88 -15.28 6.73
N LYS A 65 -2.06 -14.66 6.63
CA LYS A 65 -3.13 -15.12 5.73
C LYS A 65 -3.57 -13.99 4.82
N ILE A 66 -3.69 -14.29 3.54
CA ILE A 66 -4.29 -13.41 2.53
C ILE A 66 -5.33 -14.19 1.75
N LEU A 67 -6.41 -13.52 1.34
CA LEU A 67 -7.38 -14.09 0.43
C LEU A 67 -7.00 -13.71 -1.00
N GLU A 68 -6.74 -14.70 -1.83
CA GLU A 68 -6.30 -14.52 -3.20
C GLU A 68 -7.47 -14.63 -4.17
N LYS A 69 -7.54 -13.71 -5.12
CA LYS A 69 -8.55 -13.71 -6.20
C LYS A 69 -7.89 -13.40 -7.54
N LYS A 70 -8.43 -13.98 -8.60
CA LYS A 70 -8.00 -13.73 -9.97
C LYS A 70 -9.22 -13.38 -10.83
N CYS A 71 -9.06 -12.43 -11.76
CA CYS A 71 -10.12 -12.04 -12.68
C CYS A 71 -9.55 -11.60 -14.04
N ASN A 72 -10.41 -11.37 -15.01
CA ASN A 72 -10.01 -10.74 -16.27
C ASN A 72 -9.68 -9.26 -16.03
N HIS A 73 -8.75 -8.70 -16.82
CA HIS A 73 -8.40 -7.29 -16.76
C HIS A 73 -9.46 -6.43 -17.46
N GLU A 74 -10.65 -6.42 -16.89
CA GLU A 74 -11.84 -5.71 -17.35
C GLU A 74 -12.53 -5.06 -16.18
N ILE A 75 -13.12 -3.89 -16.39
CA ILE A 75 -13.74 -3.10 -15.32
C ILE A 75 -14.79 -3.93 -14.58
N LYS A 76 -15.72 -4.58 -15.31
CA LYS A 76 -16.78 -5.38 -14.70
C LYS A 76 -16.26 -6.56 -13.88
N SER A 77 -15.28 -7.29 -14.41
CA SER A 77 -14.71 -8.47 -13.75
C SER A 77 -13.97 -8.07 -12.48
N LEU A 78 -13.15 -7.01 -12.54
CA LEU A 78 -12.40 -6.53 -11.39
C LEU A 78 -13.32 -5.89 -10.34
N SER A 79 -14.31 -5.12 -10.77
CA SER A 79 -15.32 -4.50 -9.88
C SER A 79 -16.08 -5.56 -9.07
N LEU A 80 -16.42 -6.71 -9.69
CA LEU A 80 -17.06 -7.82 -9.00
C LEU A 80 -16.18 -8.41 -7.89
N GLU A 81 -14.88 -8.62 -8.15
CA GLU A 81 -13.96 -9.17 -7.13
C GLU A 81 -13.67 -8.16 -6.02
N ILE A 82 -13.66 -6.87 -6.33
CA ILE A 82 -13.59 -5.82 -5.31
C ILE A 82 -14.85 -5.88 -4.42
N LYS A 83 -16.05 -5.97 -5.01
CA LYS A 83 -17.30 -6.10 -4.28
C LYS A 83 -17.32 -7.32 -3.36
N LYS A 84 -16.94 -8.50 -3.86
CA LYS A 84 -16.79 -9.70 -3.02
C LYS A 84 -15.83 -9.48 -1.85
N SER A 85 -14.72 -8.77 -2.07
CA SER A 85 -13.76 -8.48 -1.02
C SER A 85 -14.33 -7.54 0.04
N ILE A 86 -15.20 -6.60 -0.34
CA ILE A 86 -15.94 -5.74 0.59
C ILE A 86 -16.90 -6.59 1.44
N ASP A 87 -17.68 -7.46 0.79
CA ASP A 87 -18.67 -8.33 1.43
C ASP A 87 -18.01 -9.35 2.39
N GLU A 88 -16.80 -9.81 2.05
CA GLU A 88 -15.95 -10.68 2.88
C GLU A 88 -15.12 -9.91 3.92
N ASN A 89 -15.48 -8.66 4.19
CA ASN A 89 -14.96 -7.84 5.28
C ASN A 89 -13.44 -7.57 5.21
N ALA A 90 -12.88 -7.33 4.03
CA ALA A 90 -11.50 -6.89 3.87
C ALA A 90 -11.21 -5.60 4.64
N ASP A 91 -10.01 -5.46 5.18
CA ASP A 91 -9.47 -4.19 5.70
C ASP A 91 -8.60 -3.49 4.68
N LEU A 92 -7.92 -4.30 3.84
CA LEU A 92 -7.04 -3.84 2.78
C LEU A 92 -7.27 -4.70 1.53
N ILE A 93 -7.48 -4.03 0.41
CA ILE A 93 -7.55 -4.66 -0.92
C ILE A 93 -6.32 -4.22 -1.72
N LEU A 94 -5.48 -5.20 -2.08
CA LEU A 94 -4.32 -5.02 -2.96
C LEU A 94 -4.69 -5.48 -4.35
N VAL A 95 -4.48 -4.66 -5.38
CA VAL A 95 -4.81 -5.02 -6.75
C VAL A 95 -3.59 -4.92 -7.66
N PHE A 96 -3.16 -6.03 -8.24
CA PHE A 96 -2.23 -6.03 -9.37
C PHE A 96 -2.99 -6.05 -10.69
N GLY A 97 -2.87 -4.97 -11.45
CA GLY A 97 -3.37 -4.90 -12.83
C GLY A 97 -2.53 -5.75 -13.80
N ALA A 98 -3.11 -6.18 -14.93
CA ALA A 98 -2.34 -6.73 -16.03
C ALA A 98 -1.51 -5.68 -16.77
N SER A 99 -1.83 -4.40 -16.60
CA SER A 99 -1.08 -3.23 -17.07
C SER A 99 -0.71 -2.32 -15.91
N ALA A 100 0.27 -1.43 -16.11
CA ALA A 100 0.58 -0.36 -15.18
C ALA A 100 -0.62 0.59 -15.02
N ILE A 101 -0.72 1.23 -13.86
CA ILE A 101 -1.77 2.22 -13.56
C ILE A 101 -1.19 3.60 -13.86
N CYS A 102 -1.43 4.12 -15.06
CA CYS A 102 -0.87 5.39 -15.51
C CYS A 102 -1.88 6.53 -15.48
N ASP A 103 -3.17 6.21 -15.62
CA ASP A 103 -4.25 7.19 -15.69
C ASP A 103 -5.45 6.81 -14.80
N LYS A 104 -6.17 7.83 -14.33
CA LYS A 104 -7.41 7.66 -13.53
C LYS A 104 -8.57 7.01 -14.28
N ASN A 105 -8.44 6.85 -15.60
CA ASN A 105 -9.40 6.18 -16.46
C ASN A 105 -9.03 4.72 -16.76
N ASP A 106 -7.90 4.23 -16.28
CA ASP A 106 -7.50 2.84 -16.41
C ASP A 106 -8.48 1.88 -15.69
N VAL A 107 -8.36 0.59 -15.97
CA VAL A 107 -9.26 -0.44 -15.44
C VAL A 107 -9.30 -0.43 -13.91
N VAL A 108 -8.16 -0.36 -13.24
CA VAL A 108 -8.09 -0.45 -11.77
C VAL A 108 -8.76 0.75 -11.10
N PRO A 109 -8.43 2.03 -11.44
CA PRO A 109 -9.12 3.19 -10.88
C PRO A 109 -10.62 3.22 -11.18
N LYS A 110 -11.04 2.82 -12.39
CA LYS A 110 -12.48 2.76 -12.74
C LYS A 110 -13.22 1.72 -11.93
N SER A 111 -12.63 0.53 -11.75
CA SER A 111 -13.25 -0.54 -10.95
C SER A 111 -13.38 -0.15 -9.48
N LEU A 112 -12.41 0.62 -8.94
CA LEU A 112 -12.53 1.21 -7.61
C LEU A 112 -13.73 2.16 -7.51
N LYS A 113 -13.89 3.07 -8.49
CA LYS A 113 -14.99 4.03 -8.53
C LYS A 113 -16.37 3.36 -8.66
N GLU A 114 -16.49 2.28 -9.44
CA GLU A 114 -17.74 1.50 -9.55
C GLU A 114 -18.19 0.89 -8.21
N ASN A 115 -17.27 0.68 -7.28
CA ASN A 115 -17.55 0.26 -5.93
C ASN A 115 -17.66 1.43 -4.92
N ASN A 116 -18.02 2.62 -5.39
CA ASN A 116 -18.10 3.85 -4.59
C ASN A 116 -16.78 4.20 -3.88
N GLY A 117 -15.66 3.71 -4.41
CA GLY A 117 -14.35 4.01 -3.88
C GLY A 117 -13.87 5.40 -4.32
N LYS A 118 -13.14 6.04 -3.42
CA LYS A 118 -12.51 7.34 -3.64
C LYS A 118 -11.03 7.15 -3.91
N ILE A 119 -10.52 7.73 -4.98
CA ILE A 119 -9.08 7.84 -5.22
C ILE A 119 -8.53 8.93 -4.31
N ILE A 120 -7.59 8.58 -3.43
CA ILE A 120 -6.86 9.51 -2.57
C ILE A 120 -5.70 10.09 -3.35
N ARG A 121 -4.94 9.20 -4.04
CA ARG A 121 -3.74 9.60 -4.78
C ARG A 121 -3.43 8.61 -5.90
N LEU A 122 -2.95 9.15 -7.01
CA LEU A 122 -2.32 8.41 -8.10
C LEU A 122 -0.86 8.84 -8.19
N GLY A 123 0.03 7.86 -8.03
CA GLY A 123 1.47 8.06 -8.04
C GLY A 123 2.08 8.52 -6.71
N MET A 124 3.36 8.22 -6.52
CA MET A 124 4.17 8.69 -5.40
C MET A 124 5.58 9.07 -5.88
N PRO A 125 6.26 10.01 -5.19
CA PRO A 125 7.59 10.48 -5.59
C PRO A 125 8.70 9.55 -5.07
N VAL A 126 8.54 8.23 -5.27
CA VAL A 126 9.51 7.19 -4.84
C VAL A 126 9.68 6.19 -5.97
N GLU A 127 10.92 5.87 -6.34
CA GLU A 127 11.24 4.88 -7.36
C GLU A 127 12.19 3.81 -6.76
N PRO A 128 11.85 2.51 -6.84
CA PRO A 128 10.66 1.93 -7.43
C PRO A 128 9.39 2.13 -6.55
N GLY A 129 8.21 2.22 -7.21
CA GLY A 129 6.92 2.36 -6.53
C GLY A 129 6.05 3.50 -7.06
N ASN A 130 6.58 4.33 -7.95
CA ASN A 130 5.97 5.57 -8.41
C ASN A 130 4.54 5.42 -8.97
N LEU A 131 4.18 4.34 -9.66
CA LEU A 131 2.86 4.11 -10.25
C LEU A 131 1.87 3.41 -9.30
N ILE A 132 1.86 3.81 -8.04
CA ILE A 132 0.90 3.34 -7.04
C ILE A 132 -0.43 4.09 -7.17
N LEU A 133 -1.54 3.40 -6.92
CA LEU A 133 -2.85 4.01 -6.69
C LEU A 133 -3.25 3.80 -5.24
N LEU A 134 -3.59 4.86 -4.55
CA LEU A 134 -4.16 4.81 -3.21
C LEU A 134 -5.63 5.24 -3.24
N GLY A 135 -6.47 4.46 -2.61
CA GLY A 135 -7.89 4.73 -2.51
C GLY A 135 -8.49 4.22 -1.20
N GLU A 136 -9.73 4.54 -1.02
CA GLU A 136 -10.55 4.09 0.10
C GLU A 136 -11.96 3.75 -0.39
N ILE A 137 -12.58 2.77 0.25
CA ILE A 137 -13.98 2.40 0.04
C ILE A 137 -14.68 2.54 1.39
N LYS A 138 -15.71 3.37 1.44
CA LYS A 138 -16.54 3.49 2.63
C LYS A 138 -17.62 2.38 2.60
N ASN A 139 -17.54 1.46 3.55
CA ASN A 139 -18.59 0.51 3.83
C ASN A 139 -19.32 0.97 5.10
N ALA A 140 -20.57 0.53 5.32
CA ALA A 140 -21.41 1.00 6.43
C ALA A 140 -20.72 0.99 7.81
N SER A 141 -19.81 0.05 8.05
CA SER A 141 -19.14 -0.15 9.34
C SER A 141 -17.70 0.34 9.40
N LYS A 142 -17.03 0.52 8.25
CA LYS A 142 -15.59 0.85 8.22
C LYS A 142 -15.13 1.45 6.91
N ILE A 143 -13.90 1.98 6.94
CA ILE A 143 -13.16 2.37 5.75
C ILE A 143 -12.23 1.22 5.37
N ILE A 144 -12.34 0.74 4.14
CA ILE A 144 -11.47 -0.27 3.54
C ILE A 144 -10.41 0.46 2.72
N SER A 145 -9.15 0.20 3.02
CA SER A 145 -8.05 0.76 2.24
C SER A 145 -7.87 -0.01 0.94
N PHE A 146 -7.56 0.72 -0.13
CA PHE A 146 -7.35 0.15 -1.46
C PHE A 146 -6.00 0.59 -2.00
N ILE A 147 -5.19 -0.37 -2.45
CA ILE A 147 -3.90 -0.11 -3.08
C ILE A 147 -3.86 -0.78 -4.45
N GLY A 148 -3.82 0.04 -5.51
CA GLY A 148 -3.41 -0.41 -6.83
C GLY A 148 -1.89 -0.53 -6.86
N MET A 149 -1.40 -1.76 -6.97
CA MET A 149 0.01 -2.10 -6.85
C MET A 149 0.76 -1.77 -8.13
N PRO A 150 1.91 -1.08 -8.05
CA PRO A 150 2.75 -0.84 -9.22
C PRO A 150 3.40 -2.15 -9.70
N GLY A 151 3.70 -2.24 -10.98
CA GLY A 151 4.31 -3.43 -11.58
C GLY A 151 5.64 -3.85 -10.94
N CYS A 152 6.46 -2.89 -10.53
CA CYS A 152 7.74 -3.11 -9.85
C CYS A 152 7.59 -3.80 -8.47
N ALA A 153 6.42 -3.73 -7.84
CA ALA A 153 6.15 -4.43 -6.58
C ALA A 153 6.05 -5.97 -6.74
N ARG A 154 6.10 -6.50 -7.97
CA ARG A 154 6.28 -7.93 -8.25
C ARG A 154 7.72 -8.42 -7.98
N SER A 155 8.66 -7.50 -7.78
CA SER A 155 10.03 -7.79 -7.34
C SER A 155 10.10 -7.91 -5.82
N PRO A 156 10.95 -8.78 -5.25
CA PRO A 156 11.15 -8.89 -3.81
C PRO A 156 11.96 -7.72 -3.21
N LYS A 157 12.55 -6.85 -4.04
CA LYS A 157 13.31 -5.68 -3.56
C LYS A 157 12.38 -4.69 -2.85
N GLU A 158 12.94 -3.93 -1.92
CA GLU A 158 12.23 -2.84 -1.25
C GLU A 158 11.68 -1.85 -2.29
N ASN A 159 10.51 -1.31 -1.99
CA ASN A 159 9.70 -0.54 -2.91
C ASN A 159 8.91 0.50 -2.12
N GLY A 160 8.58 1.64 -2.71
CA GLY A 160 7.76 2.65 -2.05
C GLY A 160 6.43 2.13 -1.48
N VAL A 161 5.89 1.05 -2.08
CA VAL A 161 4.71 0.35 -1.54
C VAL A 161 4.97 -0.22 -0.15
N ASP A 162 6.18 -0.67 0.18
CA ASP A 162 6.51 -1.21 1.51
C ASP A 162 6.33 -0.14 2.57
N TRP A 163 6.73 1.09 2.29
CA TRP A 163 6.55 2.22 3.20
C TRP A 163 5.08 2.55 3.44
N ILE A 164 4.23 2.41 2.42
CA ILE A 164 2.78 2.58 2.55
C ILE A 164 2.18 1.45 3.39
N LEU A 165 2.57 0.20 3.13
CA LEU A 165 2.11 -0.97 3.89
C LEU A 165 2.50 -0.88 5.36
N TRP A 166 3.75 -0.51 5.67
CA TRP A 166 4.19 -0.34 7.06
C TRP A 166 3.37 0.70 7.79
N ARG A 167 3.12 1.86 7.18
CA ARG A 167 2.25 2.90 7.76
C ARG A 167 0.84 2.38 7.99
N PHE A 168 0.28 1.71 6.99
CA PHE A 168 -1.07 1.15 7.09
C PHE A 168 -1.18 0.15 8.25
N PHE A 169 -0.25 -0.81 8.34
CA PHE A 169 -0.29 -1.82 9.39
C PHE A 169 0.04 -1.26 10.79
N CYS A 170 0.75 -0.16 10.88
CA CYS A 170 0.93 0.58 12.13
C CYS A 170 -0.27 1.47 12.51
N GLY A 171 -1.34 1.47 11.72
CA GLY A 171 -2.50 2.35 11.95
C GLY A 171 -2.22 3.83 11.68
N LEU A 172 -1.13 4.14 10.97
CA LEU A 172 -0.80 5.50 10.57
C LEU A 172 -1.53 5.86 9.28
N GLY A 173 -2.20 7.01 9.27
CA GLY A 173 -2.83 7.52 8.06
C GLY A 173 -1.82 7.77 6.93
N VAL A 174 -2.28 7.58 5.69
CA VAL A 174 -1.50 7.87 4.48
C VAL A 174 -2.17 9.04 3.76
N SER A 175 -1.78 10.26 4.13
CA SER A 175 -2.25 11.49 3.48
C SER A 175 -1.35 11.88 2.31
N ASN A 176 -1.83 12.77 1.44
CA ASN A 176 -1.02 13.34 0.35
C ASN A 176 0.27 13.98 0.86
N ASN A 177 0.23 14.69 2.00
CA ASN A 177 1.41 15.29 2.60
C ASN A 177 2.42 14.23 3.05
N ASN A 178 1.96 13.15 3.71
CA ASN A 178 2.85 12.07 4.11
C ASN A 178 3.60 11.48 2.91
N ILE A 179 2.89 11.29 1.77
CA ILE A 179 3.50 10.75 0.55
C ILE A 179 4.48 11.73 -0.06
N ASN A 180 4.17 13.03 -0.08
CA ASN A 180 5.08 14.05 -0.62
C ASN A 180 6.41 14.07 0.15
N TYR A 181 6.36 13.92 1.47
CA TYR A 181 7.59 13.87 2.30
C TYR A 181 8.44 12.62 2.05
N MET A 182 7.87 11.53 1.55
CA MET A 182 8.65 10.34 1.17
C MET A 182 9.60 10.62 -0.01
N GLY A 183 9.29 11.62 -0.84
CA GLY A 183 10.13 12.04 -1.95
C GLY A 183 11.49 12.64 -1.56
N ASN A 184 11.68 13.03 -0.32
CA ASN A 184 12.98 13.56 0.17
C ASN A 184 14.10 12.52 0.19
N GLY A 185 13.76 11.23 0.11
CA GLY A 185 14.72 10.13 -0.03
C GLY A 185 14.34 9.18 -1.17
N GLY A 186 13.68 9.71 -2.19
CA GLY A 186 12.83 9.04 -3.15
C GLY A 186 13.42 8.02 -4.10
N LEU A 187 14.72 7.74 -4.02
CA LEU A 187 15.37 6.65 -4.76
C LEU A 187 15.77 5.55 -3.80
N LEU A 188 15.40 4.32 -4.13
CA LEU A 188 15.74 3.10 -3.40
C LEU A 188 16.70 2.23 -4.20
#